data_a73a9d1fc39176b88cd0b93e68e87107
#
_entry.id   a73a9d1fc39176b88cd0b93e68e87107
#
_cell.length_a   1.000
_cell.length_b   1.000
_cell.length_c   1.000
_cell.angle_alpha   90.00
_cell.angle_beta   90.00
_cell.angle_gamma   90.00
#
_symmetry.space_group_name_H-M   'P 1'
#
loop_
_entity.id
_entity.type
_entity.pdbx_description
1 polymer ?
#
loop_
_entity_poly.entity_id
_entity_poly.type
_entity_poly.pdbx_seq_one_letter_code
_entity_poly.pdbx_strand_id
1 'polypeptide(L)'
;MNEKCNLVTVLLLCCLIFPGNAQEFNWQDLVNRKQYAAVIAHADSLTLADSSNYEIMNAIGQAYEGMLRYQKAYDYYRLCFSMDTTNLDILNILARTATNLGRAEDAERYFHQVLSADSSNFYANYQLARLYFQLGEYEKAVDAYEKLQAQNEDNTVLYRAIGDCYTRMEQYPSATTAYFQAYNLNRENAGLAVALVNSLYRMGASSPDYISEGIAICDTCFIIPGIVNYCVVKDWGYIS
;
A
#
# COMPACT_ATOMS: atom_id res chain seq x y z
N MET A 1 -62.33 -33.42 -0.21
CA MET A 1 -62.19 -32.31 -1.16
C MET A 1 -60.87 -31.67 -0.91
N ASN A 2 -60.00 -31.70 -1.91
CA ASN A 2 -58.58 -31.42 -1.82
C ASN A 2 -58.27 -29.91 -1.77
N GLU A 3 -57.68 -29.46 -0.69
CA GLU A 3 -56.90 -28.22 -0.68
C GLU A 3 -55.39 -28.55 -0.80
N LYS A 4 -54.99 -28.90 -1.98
CA LYS A 4 -53.57 -28.73 -2.34
C LYS A 4 -53.47 -27.30 -2.89
N CYS A 5 -53.34 -26.35 -2.00
CA CYS A 5 -52.95 -25.02 -2.37
C CYS A 5 -51.54 -25.11 -2.93
N ASN A 6 -51.45 -24.86 -4.22
CA ASN A 6 -50.25 -25.08 -5.04
C ASN A 6 -49.17 -24.10 -4.61
N LEU A 7 -48.15 -24.58 -3.89
CA LEU A 7 -47.00 -23.79 -3.48
C LEU A 7 -46.34 -23.08 -4.66
N VAL A 8 -46.50 -23.62 -5.87
CA VAL A 8 -46.01 -23.04 -7.15
C VAL A 8 -46.76 -21.79 -7.54
N THR A 9 -48.10 -21.75 -7.27
CA THR A 9 -48.93 -20.55 -7.55
C THR A 9 -48.67 -19.42 -6.56
N VAL A 10 -48.28 -19.71 -5.32
CA VAL A 10 -47.91 -18.67 -4.34
C VAL A 10 -46.52 -18.10 -4.68
N LEU A 11 -45.58 -18.90 -5.16
CA LEU A 11 -44.28 -18.44 -5.63
C LEU A 11 -44.36 -17.60 -6.91
N LEU A 12 -45.29 -17.93 -7.84
CA LEU A 12 -45.52 -17.14 -9.05
C LEU A 12 -46.29 -15.84 -8.77
N LEU A 13 -47.15 -15.79 -7.76
CA LEU A 13 -47.82 -14.56 -7.33
C LEU A 13 -46.88 -13.61 -6.57
N CYS A 14 -45.91 -14.11 -5.84
CA CYS A 14 -44.88 -13.26 -5.23
C CYS A 14 -43.97 -12.55 -6.27
N CYS A 15 -43.76 -13.16 -7.44
CA CYS A 15 -43.01 -12.54 -8.55
C CYS A 15 -43.83 -11.47 -9.32
N LEU A 16 -45.15 -11.43 -9.16
CA LEU A 16 -46.00 -10.49 -9.90
C LEU A 16 -46.45 -9.25 -9.08
N ILE A 17 -46.13 -9.19 -7.79
CA ILE A 17 -46.62 -8.10 -6.89
C ILE A 17 -45.51 -7.06 -6.60
N PHE A 18 -44.31 -7.29 -7.00
CA PHE A 18 -43.26 -6.28 -7.02
C PHE A 18 -42.75 -6.03 -8.45
N PRO A 19 -43.34 -5.07 -9.18
CA PRO A 19 -42.60 -4.36 -10.20
C PRO A 19 -41.71 -3.34 -9.46
N GLY A 20 -40.96 -3.81 -8.46
CA GLY A 20 -39.92 -3.05 -7.85
C GLY A 20 -38.78 -3.13 -8.81
N ASN A 21 -38.35 -1.97 -9.34
CA ASN A 21 -37.08 -1.74 -9.96
C ASN A 21 -36.08 -2.82 -9.47
N ALA A 22 -35.67 -3.73 -10.32
CA ALA A 22 -34.45 -4.47 -10.12
C ALA A 22 -33.38 -3.40 -10.06
N GLN A 23 -33.13 -2.89 -8.86
CA GLN A 23 -32.09 -1.94 -8.60
C GLN A 23 -30.85 -2.71 -9.00
N GLU A 24 -30.29 -2.36 -10.13
CA GLU A 24 -29.13 -2.99 -10.69
C GLU A 24 -28.12 -3.12 -9.54
N PHE A 25 -27.79 -4.35 -9.16
CA PHE A 25 -26.99 -4.60 -7.97
C PHE A 25 -25.63 -3.94 -8.16
N ASN A 26 -25.39 -2.85 -7.45
CA ASN A 26 -24.18 -2.05 -7.61
C ASN A 26 -23.06 -2.63 -6.75
N TRP A 27 -22.28 -3.52 -7.33
CA TRP A 27 -21.11 -4.16 -6.72
C TRP A 27 -20.11 -3.15 -6.16
N GLN A 28 -19.82 -2.11 -6.94
CA GLN A 28 -18.84 -1.09 -6.56
C GLN A 28 -19.32 -0.24 -5.39
N ASP A 29 -20.63 0.05 -5.28
CA ASP A 29 -21.20 0.77 -4.13
C ASP A 29 -21.01 -0.02 -2.82
N LEU A 30 -21.23 -1.34 -2.85
CA LEU A 30 -21.00 -2.20 -1.68
C LEU A 30 -19.52 -2.24 -1.28
N VAL A 31 -18.61 -2.31 -2.26
CA VAL A 31 -17.17 -2.25 -2.02
C VAL A 31 -16.79 -0.91 -1.37
N ASN A 32 -17.27 0.20 -1.92
CA ASN A 32 -17.00 1.55 -1.43
C ASN A 32 -17.51 1.75 0.01
N ARG A 33 -18.63 1.13 0.35
CA ARG A 33 -19.18 1.10 1.73
C ARG A 33 -18.52 0.06 2.63
N LYS A 34 -17.51 -0.66 2.13
CA LYS A 34 -16.81 -1.75 2.85
C LYS A 34 -17.73 -2.89 3.30
N GLN A 35 -18.85 -3.09 2.60
CA GLN A 35 -19.80 -4.18 2.86
C GLN A 35 -19.34 -5.48 2.19
N TYR A 36 -18.11 -5.89 2.45
CA TYR A 36 -17.43 -7.00 1.79
C TYR A 36 -18.16 -8.34 1.95
N ALA A 37 -18.74 -8.59 3.14
CA ALA A 37 -19.51 -9.80 3.38
C ALA A 37 -20.74 -9.90 2.48
N ALA A 38 -21.42 -8.77 2.19
CA ALA A 38 -22.55 -8.72 1.28
C ALA A 38 -22.12 -9.00 -0.16
N VAL A 39 -20.98 -8.44 -0.60
CA VAL A 39 -20.42 -8.74 -1.93
C VAL A 39 -20.16 -10.24 -2.08
N ILE A 40 -19.53 -10.87 -1.10
CA ILE A 40 -19.20 -12.30 -1.15
C ILE A 40 -20.46 -13.19 -1.09
N ALA A 41 -21.45 -12.84 -0.25
CA ALA A 41 -22.71 -13.58 -0.19
C ALA A 41 -23.46 -13.56 -1.53
N HIS A 42 -23.43 -12.43 -2.26
CA HIS A 42 -23.98 -12.35 -3.61
C HIS A 42 -23.13 -13.11 -4.64
N ALA A 43 -21.81 -13.13 -4.46
CA ALA A 43 -20.90 -13.87 -5.33
C ALA A 43 -21.22 -15.39 -5.34
N ASP A 44 -21.66 -15.94 -4.22
CA ASP A 44 -22.03 -17.35 -4.10
C ASP A 44 -23.30 -17.70 -4.92
N SER A 45 -24.08 -16.70 -5.33
CA SER A 45 -25.30 -16.86 -6.15
C SER A 45 -25.09 -16.57 -7.64
N LEU A 46 -23.86 -16.26 -8.06
CA LEU A 46 -23.57 -15.90 -9.46
C LEU A 46 -23.76 -17.08 -10.42
N THR A 47 -24.22 -16.74 -11.62
CA THR A 47 -24.29 -17.68 -12.73
C THR A 47 -22.96 -17.75 -13.51
N LEU A 48 -22.84 -18.73 -14.41
CA LEU A 48 -21.68 -18.83 -15.32
C LEU A 48 -21.52 -17.58 -16.20
N ALA A 49 -22.62 -16.91 -16.57
CA ALA A 49 -22.58 -15.67 -17.35
C ALA A 49 -21.96 -14.51 -16.55
N ASP A 50 -22.28 -14.43 -15.27
CA ASP A 50 -21.76 -13.39 -14.37
C ASP A 50 -20.26 -13.56 -14.11
N SER A 51 -19.74 -14.79 -14.16
CA SER A 51 -18.31 -15.09 -13.98
C SER A 51 -17.41 -14.56 -15.09
N SER A 52 -17.98 -14.11 -16.21
CA SER A 52 -17.28 -13.46 -17.31
C SER A 52 -17.39 -11.93 -17.28
N ASN A 53 -17.94 -11.36 -16.21
CA ASN A 53 -18.07 -9.93 -16.06
C ASN A 53 -16.89 -9.38 -15.26
N TYR A 54 -16.09 -8.51 -15.90
CA TYR A 54 -14.89 -7.91 -15.29
C TYR A 54 -15.22 -7.13 -14.02
N GLU A 55 -16.29 -6.30 -14.04
CA GLU A 55 -16.65 -5.44 -12.89
C GLU A 55 -17.03 -6.27 -11.67
N ILE A 56 -17.78 -7.35 -11.89
CA ILE A 56 -18.17 -8.28 -10.82
C ILE A 56 -16.94 -8.97 -10.25
N MET A 57 -16.07 -9.54 -11.09
CA MET A 57 -14.86 -10.24 -10.63
C MET A 57 -13.91 -9.30 -9.89
N ASN A 58 -13.76 -8.06 -10.38
CA ASN A 58 -12.96 -7.04 -9.72
C ASN A 58 -13.54 -6.65 -8.35
N ALA A 59 -14.86 -6.44 -8.24
CA ALA A 59 -15.51 -6.11 -6.98
C ALA A 59 -15.36 -7.25 -5.94
N ILE A 60 -15.48 -8.51 -6.38
CA ILE A 60 -15.25 -9.67 -5.50
C ILE A 60 -13.79 -9.74 -5.06
N GLY A 61 -12.85 -9.50 -5.98
CA GLY A 61 -11.42 -9.40 -5.67
C GLY A 61 -11.14 -8.35 -4.60
N GLN A 62 -11.70 -7.13 -4.75
CA GLN A 62 -11.59 -6.04 -3.78
C GLN A 62 -12.21 -6.40 -2.42
N ALA A 63 -13.35 -7.09 -2.42
CA ALA A 63 -13.98 -7.54 -1.18
C ALA A 63 -13.11 -8.54 -0.42
N TYR A 64 -12.53 -9.53 -1.10
CA TYR A 64 -11.60 -10.47 -0.49
C TYR A 64 -10.32 -9.79 0.01
N GLU A 65 -9.80 -8.82 -0.75
CA GLU A 65 -8.64 -8.02 -0.32
C GLU A 65 -8.96 -7.20 0.94
N GLY A 66 -10.12 -6.53 0.97
CA GLY A 66 -10.58 -5.79 2.15
C GLY A 66 -10.77 -6.66 3.39
N MET A 67 -11.00 -7.96 3.22
CA MET A 67 -11.04 -8.98 4.28
C MET A 67 -9.68 -9.62 4.54
N LEU A 68 -8.59 -9.12 3.96
CA LEU A 68 -7.22 -9.64 4.06
C LEU A 68 -7.08 -11.09 3.54
N ARG A 69 -8.02 -11.56 2.72
CA ARG A 69 -7.98 -12.89 2.09
C ARG A 69 -7.26 -12.82 0.75
N TYR A 70 -5.99 -12.43 0.79
CA TYR A 70 -5.19 -12.10 -0.39
C TYR A 70 -5.11 -13.22 -1.44
N GLN A 71 -5.11 -14.50 -1.04
CA GLN A 71 -5.08 -15.60 -2.00
C GLN A 71 -6.33 -15.60 -2.89
N LYS A 72 -7.52 -15.46 -2.28
CA LYS A 72 -8.77 -15.39 -3.05
C LYS A 72 -8.85 -14.13 -3.90
N ALA A 73 -8.43 -12.98 -3.36
CA ALA A 73 -8.34 -11.73 -4.12
C ALA A 73 -7.46 -11.90 -5.37
N TYR A 74 -6.29 -12.50 -5.20
CA TYR A 74 -5.36 -12.77 -6.30
C TYR A 74 -5.97 -13.65 -7.39
N ASP A 75 -6.72 -14.69 -7.02
CA ASP A 75 -7.37 -15.59 -7.97
C ASP A 75 -8.42 -14.83 -8.81
N TYR A 76 -9.24 -13.98 -8.18
CA TYR A 76 -10.22 -13.13 -8.88
C TYR A 76 -9.54 -12.07 -9.76
N TYR A 77 -8.48 -11.43 -9.31
CA TYR A 77 -7.74 -10.45 -10.13
C TYR A 77 -7.05 -11.12 -11.34
N ARG A 78 -6.60 -12.38 -11.20
CA ARG A 78 -6.12 -13.16 -12.35
C ARG A 78 -7.22 -13.42 -13.39
N LEU A 79 -8.45 -13.67 -12.95
CA LEU A 79 -9.59 -13.76 -13.87
C LEU A 79 -9.82 -12.43 -14.58
N CYS A 80 -9.81 -11.30 -13.87
CA CYS A 80 -9.88 -9.98 -14.48
C CYS A 80 -8.78 -9.76 -15.53
N PHE A 81 -7.54 -10.11 -15.19
CA PHE A 81 -6.42 -9.99 -16.13
C PHE A 81 -6.58 -10.90 -17.36
N SER A 82 -7.18 -12.08 -17.21
CA SER A 82 -7.44 -12.97 -18.37
C SER A 82 -8.50 -12.41 -19.34
N MET A 83 -9.36 -11.50 -18.88
CA MET A 83 -10.37 -10.81 -19.70
C MET A 83 -9.77 -9.62 -20.46
N ASP A 84 -8.83 -8.91 -19.84
CA ASP A 84 -8.10 -7.79 -20.44
C ASP A 84 -6.63 -7.82 -19.99
N THR A 85 -5.78 -8.41 -20.84
CA THR A 85 -4.34 -8.55 -20.59
C THR A 85 -3.54 -7.27 -20.80
N THR A 86 -4.17 -6.21 -21.29
CA THR A 86 -3.53 -4.90 -21.54
C THR A 86 -3.78 -3.91 -20.40
N ASN A 87 -4.63 -4.25 -19.47
CA ASN A 87 -5.02 -3.38 -18.35
C ASN A 87 -3.89 -3.27 -17.32
N LEU A 88 -3.21 -2.12 -17.31
CA LEU A 88 -2.08 -1.85 -16.40
C LEU A 88 -2.53 -1.71 -14.94
N ASP A 89 -3.77 -1.29 -14.69
CA ASP A 89 -4.28 -1.15 -13.31
C ASP A 89 -4.43 -2.53 -12.67
N ILE A 90 -4.97 -3.51 -13.38
CA ILE A 90 -5.10 -4.87 -12.86
C ILE A 90 -3.74 -5.54 -12.67
N LEU A 91 -2.76 -5.25 -13.53
CA LEU A 91 -1.38 -5.71 -13.34
C LEU A 91 -0.76 -5.13 -12.07
N ASN A 92 -0.96 -3.83 -11.80
CA ASN A 92 -0.52 -3.18 -10.57
C ASN A 92 -1.18 -3.82 -9.33
N ILE A 93 -2.49 -4.11 -9.41
CA ILE A 93 -3.23 -4.77 -8.33
C ILE A 93 -2.70 -6.19 -8.10
N LEU A 94 -2.45 -6.96 -9.15
CA LEU A 94 -1.87 -8.29 -9.07
C LEU A 94 -0.48 -8.27 -8.44
N ALA A 95 0.38 -7.36 -8.86
CA ALA A 95 1.72 -7.20 -8.31
C ALA A 95 1.68 -6.89 -6.80
N ARG A 96 0.84 -5.94 -6.39
CA ARG A 96 0.64 -5.59 -4.98
C ARG A 96 0.07 -6.76 -4.17
N THR A 97 -0.89 -7.48 -4.72
CA THR A 97 -1.51 -8.63 -4.04
C THR A 97 -0.53 -9.79 -3.93
N ALA A 98 0.31 -10.02 -4.95
CA ALA A 98 1.41 -10.97 -4.92
C ALA A 98 2.44 -10.60 -3.84
N THR A 99 2.78 -9.30 -3.69
CA THR A 99 3.63 -8.81 -2.59
C THR A 99 3.05 -9.16 -1.22
N ASN A 100 1.73 -8.92 -1.03
CA ASN A 100 1.05 -9.25 0.22
C ASN A 100 1.01 -10.77 0.51
N LEU A 101 1.10 -11.59 -0.53
CA LEU A 101 1.19 -13.06 -0.42
C LEU A 101 2.63 -13.56 -0.22
N GLY A 102 3.62 -12.68 -0.22
CA GLY A 102 5.03 -13.06 -0.16
C GLY A 102 5.56 -13.69 -1.47
N ARG A 103 4.83 -13.53 -2.59
CA ARG A 103 5.21 -14.04 -3.91
C ARG A 103 6.05 -13.00 -4.64
N ALA A 104 7.28 -12.81 -4.18
CA ALA A 104 8.14 -11.73 -4.63
C ALA A 104 8.43 -11.79 -6.15
N GLU A 105 8.74 -12.97 -6.67
CA GLU A 105 9.03 -13.18 -8.10
C GLU A 105 7.82 -12.83 -9.00
N ASP A 106 6.61 -13.21 -8.58
CA ASP A 106 5.39 -12.85 -9.31
C ASP A 106 5.15 -11.34 -9.26
N ALA A 107 5.34 -10.70 -8.09
CA ALA A 107 5.17 -9.27 -7.92
C ALA A 107 6.16 -8.48 -8.80
N GLU A 108 7.44 -8.85 -8.77
CA GLU A 108 8.48 -8.23 -9.58
C GLU A 108 8.15 -8.35 -11.07
N ARG A 109 7.76 -9.54 -11.53
CA ARG A 109 7.39 -9.78 -12.92
C ARG A 109 6.21 -8.90 -13.36
N TYR A 110 5.15 -8.77 -12.55
CA TYR A 110 4.01 -7.92 -12.90
C TYR A 110 4.38 -6.44 -12.92
N PHE A 111 5.17 -5.95 -11.95
CA PHE A 111 5.65 -4.56 -11.98
C PHE A 111 6.51 -4.29 -13.23
N HIS A 112 7.39 -5.22 -13.62
CA HIS A 112 8.15 -5.08 -14.86
C HIS A 112 7.27 -5.10 -16.11
N GLN A 113 6.17 -5.84 -16.15
CA GLN A 113 5.21 -5.77 -17.23
C GLN A 113 4.55 -4.38 -17.32
N VAL A 114 4.15 -3.79 -16.18
CA VAL A 114 3.65 -2.41 -16.16
C VAL A 114 4.70 -1.44 -16.69
N LEU A 115 5.94 -1.53 -16.19
CA LEU A 115 7.03 -0.63 -16.55
C LEU A 115 7.53 -0.82 -18.00
N SER A 116 7.30 -1.97 -18.60
CA SER A 116 7.57 -2.20 -20.03
C SER A 116 6.59 -1.45 -20.94
N ALA A 117 5.36 -1.24 -20.48
CA ALA A 117 4.32 -0.49 -21.19
C ALA A 117 4.37 1.01 -20.86
N ASP A 118 4.64 1.35 -19.59
CA ASP A 118 4.76 2.72 -19.08
C ASP A 118 5.94 2.80 -18.09
N SER A 119 7.12 3.10 -18.62
CA SER A 119 8.36 3.19 -17.83
C SER A 119 8.34 4.33 -16.80
N SER A 120 7.46 5.32 -16.99
CA SER A 120 7.28 6.46 -16.09
C SER A 120 6.23 6.21 -15.00
N ASN A 121 5.59 5.05 -14.97
CA ASN A 121 4.57 4.71 -13.99
C ASN A 121 5.10 4.83 -12.56
N PHE A 122 4.76 5.95 -11.92
CA PHE A 122 5.25 6.25 -10.58
C PHE A 122 4.87 5.17 -9.56
N TYR A 123 3.62 4.69 -9.62
CA TYR A 123 3.14 3.69 -8.67
C TYR A 123 3.91 2.38 -8.79
N ALA A 124 4.09 1.86 -10.00
CA ALA A 124 4.81 0.61 -10.23
C ALA A 124 6.29 0.72 -9.82
N ASN A 125 6.97 1.80 -10.18
CA ASN A 125 8.35 2.05 -9.77
C ASN A 125 8.48 2.15 -8.24
N TYR A 126 7.56 2.87 -7.58
CA TYR A 126 7.58 3.01 -6.13
C TYR A 126 7.34 1.68 -5.40
N GLN A 127 6.38 0.89 -5.87
CA GLN A 127 6.08 -0.40 -5.26
C GLN A 127 7.20 -1.43 -5.50
N LEU A 128 7.83 -1.38 -6.67
CA LEU A 128 8.99 -2.23 -6.98
C LEU A 128 10.18 -1.88 -6.07
N ALA A 129 10.45 -0.59 -5.87
CA ALA A 129 11.48 -0.15 -4.92
C ALA A 129 11.19 -0.63 -3.49
N ARG A 130 9.93 -0.57 -3.05
CA ARG A 130 9.51 -1.11 -1.75
C ARG A 130 9.66 -2.63 -1.68
N LEU A 131 9.38 -3.34 -2.75
CA LEU A 131 9.59 -4.79 -2.82
C LEU A 131 11.08 -5.12 -2.63
N TYR A 132 11.99 -4.44 -3.33
CA TYR A 132 13.43 -4.61 -3.14
C TYR A 132 13.87 -4.32 -1.70
N PHE A 133 13.32 -3.26 -1.09
CA PHE A 133 13.58 -2.97 0.32
C PHE A 133 13.15 -4.13 1.25
N GLN A 134 11.96 -4.70 1.01
CA GLN A 134 11.46 -5.83 1.80
C GLN A 134 12.28 -7.11 1.62
N LEU A 135 12.87 -7.30 0.43
CA LEU A 135 13.75 -8.44 0.12
C LEU A 135 15.18 -8.25 0.66
N GLY A 136 15.50 -7.07 1.20
CA GLY A 136 16.86 -6.74 1.66
C GLY A 136 17.82 -6.32 0.53
N GLU A 137 17.31 -6.12 -0.67
CA GLU A 137 18.06 -5.66 -1.85
C GLU A 137 18.12 -4.12 -1.84
N TYR A 138 18.77 -3.57 -0.80
CA TYR A 138 18.70 -2.14 -0.49
C TYR A 138 19.32 -1.24 -1.56
N GLU A 139 20.40 -1.69 -2.23
CA GLU A 139 21.04 -0.96 -3.33
C GLU A 139 20.04 -0.79 -4.50
N LYS A 140 19.34 -1.87 -4.88
CA LYS A 140 18.33 -1.78 -5.94
C LYS A 140 17.15 -0.88 -5.54
N ALA A 141 16.78 -0.92 -4.26
CA ALA A 141 15.73 -0.04 -3.75
C ALA A 141 16.14 1.44 -3.83
N VAL A 142 17.40 1.78 -3.46
CA VAL A 142 17.94 3.15 -3.58
C VAL A 142 17.91 3.59 -5.03
N ASP A 143 18.47 2.80 -5.96
CA ASP A 143 18.49 3.13 -7.39
C ASP A 143 17.09 3.42 -7.96
N ALA A 144 16.10 2.64 -7.54
CA ALA A 144 14.72 2.83 -7.97
C ALA A 144 14.08 4.08 -7.35
N TYR A 145 14.32 4.35 -6.06
CA TYR A 145 13.82 5.58 -5.42
C TYR A 145 14.50 6.85 -5.95
N GLU A 146 15.81 6.82 -6.23
CA GLU A 146 16.53 7.97 -6.81
C GLU A 146 16.05 8.31 -8.21
N LYS A 147 15.71 7.32 -9.03
CA LYS A 147 15.08 7.55 -10.34
C LYS A 147 13.72 8.24 -10.21
N LEU A 148 12.92 7.87 -9.21
CA LEU A 148 11.64 8.52 -8.91
C LEU A 148 11.83 9.93 -8.38
N GLN A 149 12.84 10.13 -7.52
CA GLN A 149 13.19 11.43 -6.96
C GLN A 149 13.63 12.42 -8.04
N ALA A 150 14.42 12.00 -9.03
CA ALA A 150 14.83 12.82 -10.15
C ALA A 150 13.63 13.38 -10.96
N GLN A 151 12.47 12.71 -10.89
CA GLN A 151 11.22 13.18 -11.52
C GLN A 151 10.37 14.04 -10.57
N ASN A 152 10.65 14.03 -9.27
CA ASN A 152 9.83 14.66 -8.23
C ASN A 152 10.70 15.08 -7.04
N GLU A 153 11.49 16.14 -7.24
CA GLU A 153 12.57 16.57 -6.32
C GLU A 153 12.09 16.89 -4.90
N ASP A 154 10.86 17.36 -4.73
CA ASP A 154 10.32 17.77 -3.43
C ASP A 154 9.53 16.66 -2.71
N ASN A 155 9.86 15.40 -2.95
CA ASN A 155 9.12 14.29 -2.38
C ASN A 155 9.75 13.78 -1.07
N THR A 156 9.22 14.27 0.04
CA THR A 156 9.61 13.87 1.40
C THR A 156 9.60 12.35 1.62
N VAL A 157 8.63 11.63 1.00
CA VAL A 157 8.48 10.17 1.18
C VAL A 157 9.63 9.42 0.52
N LEU A 158 10.09 9.89 -0.65
CA LEU A 158 11.23 9.27 -1.37
C LEU A 158 12.53 9.50 -0.60
N TYR A 159 12.81 10.71 -0.14
CA TYR A 159 14.01 10.99 0.66
C TYR A 159 14.04 10.14 1.93
N ARG A 160 12.91 10.00 2.61
CA ARG A 160 12.82 9.13 3.78
C ARG A 160 13.10 7.67 3.42
N ALA A 161 12.50 7.15 2.33
CA ALA A 161 12.70 5.77 1.90
C ALA A 161 14.16 5.48 1.52
N ILE A 162 14.84 6.44 0.86
CA ILE A 162 16.28 6.38 0.58
C ILE A 162 17.09 6.33 1.88
N GLY A 163 16.76 7.20 2.84
CA GLY A 163 17.40 7.20 4.16
C GLY A 163 17.20 5.89 4.92
N ASP A 164 15.99 5.31 4.85
CA ASP A 164 15.69 4.00 5.45
C ASP A 164 16.55 2.88 4.80
N CYS A 165 16.77 2.91 3.47
CA CYS A 165 17.65 1.97 2.77
C CYS A 165 19.10 2.11 3.25
N TYR A 166 19.65 3.33 3.26
CA TYR A 166 21.02 3.57 3.71
C TYR A 166 21.22 3.20 5.18
N THR A 167 20.20 3.39 6.03
CA THR A 167 20.23 2.95 7.42
C THR A 167 20.34 1.42 7.53
N ARG A 168 19.61 0.69 6.67
CA ARG A 168 19.72 -0.78 6.61
C ARG A 168 21.06 -1.28 6.12
N MET A 169 21.75 -0.51 5.28
CA MET A 169 23.11 -0.77 4.82
C MET A 169 24.19 -0.27 5.80
N GLU A 170 23.79 0.30 6.94
CA GLU A 170 24.68 0.92 7.93
C GLU A 170 25.50 2.10 7.37
N GLN A 171 25.06 2.66 6.24
CA GLN A 171 25.68 3.83 5.60
C GLN A 171 25.08 5.13 6.20
N TYR A 172 25.39 5.36 7.48
CA TYR A 172 24.80 6.45 8.26
C TYR A 172 25.05 7.87 7.68
N PRO A 173 26.22 8.19 7.07
CA PRO A 173 26.41 9.50 6.43
C PRO A 173 25.40 9.75 5.29
N SER A 174 25.18 8.77 4.42
CA SER A 174 24.21 8.87 3.33
C SER A 174 22.77 8.90 3.86
N ALA A 175 22.45 8.08 4.88
CA ALA A 175 21.17 8.10 5.55
C ALA A 175 20.85 9.48 6.16
N THR A 176 21.84 10.09 6.85
CA THR A 176 21.70 11.42 7.44
C THR A 176 21.42 12.47 6.38
N THR A 177 22.13 12.44 5.26
CA THR A 177 21.89 13.36 4.13
C THR A 177 20.46 13.24 3.60
N ALA A 178 20.01 12.02 3.38
CA ALA A 178 18.65 11.77 2.87
C ALA A 178 17.57 12.21 3.88
N TYR A 179 17.71 11.86 5.16
CA TYR A 179 16.76 12.31 6.19
C TYR A 179 16.77 13.83 6.41
N PHE A 180 17.94 14.47 6.25
CA PHE A 180 18.04 15.93 6.35
C PHE A 180 17.25 16.62 5.22
N GLN A 181 17.33 16.11 4.00
CA GLN A 181 16.52 16.61 2.88
C GLN A 181 15.02 16.40 3.16
N ALA A 182 14.64 15.20 3.62
CA ALA A 182 13.24 14.94 3.99
C ALA A 182 12.73 15.89 5.10
N TYR A 183 13.56 16.11 6.12
CA TYR A 183 13.22 16.98 7.25
C TYR A 183 13.11 18.45 6.83
N ASN A 184 13.99 18.93 5.95
CA ASN A 184 13.90 20.30 5.45
C ASN A 184 12.62 20.57 4.65
N LEU A 185 12.12 19.57 3.93
CA LEU A 185 10.84 19.66 3.21
C LEU A 185 9.63 19.62 4.15
N ASN A 186 9.75 18.96 5.30
CA ASN A 186 8.65 18.87 6.27
C ASN A 186 9.17 18.82 7.71
N ARG A 187 9.50 20.01 8.26
CA ARG A 187 10.05 20.16 9.61
C ARG A 187 9.09 19.83 10.73
N GLU A 188 7.79 19.81 10.45
CA GLU A 188 6.77 19.47 11.44
C GLU A 188 6.61 17.97 11.64
N ASN A 189 7.21 17.16 10.77
CA ASN A 189 7.12 15.70 10.83
C ASN A 189 8.08 15.15 11.88
N ALA A 190 7.53 14.83 13.05
CA ALA A 190 8.25 14.23 14.17
C ALA A 190 9.03 12.95 13.79
N GLY A 191 8.45 12.11 12.92
CA GLY A 191 9.09 10.88 12.50
C GLY A 191 10.36 11.11 11.69
N LEU A 192 10.44 12.20 10.92
CA LEU A 192 11.63 12.59 10.19
C LEU A 192 12.70 13.14 11.13
N ALA A 193 12.32 13.98 12.10
CA ALA A 193 13.23 14.48 13.10
C ALA A 193 13.88 13.32 13.88
N VAL A 194 13.08 12.35 14.33
CA VAL A 194 13.59 11.16 15.01
C VAL A 194 14.52 10.33 14.14
N ALA A 195 14.18 10.11 12.86
CA ALA A 195 15.03 9.36 11.95
C ALA A 195 16.37 10.07 11.72
N LEU A 196 16.35 11.40 11.53
CA LEU A 196 17.53 12.22 11.36
C LEU A 196 18.42 12.19 12.62
N VAL A 197 17.85 12.41 13.80
CA VAL A 197 18.60 12.36 15.07
C VAL A 197 19.22 10.99 15.30
N ASN A 198 18.49 9.90 15.03
CA ASN A 198 19.02 8.55 15.15
C ASN A 198 20.18 8.30 14.20
N SER A 199 20.13 8.81 12.96
CA SER A 199 21.22 8.66 12.00
C SER A 199 22.45 9.47 12.40
N LEU A 200 22.26 10.71 12.89
CA LEU A 200 23.32 11.55 13.47
C LEU A 200 23.98 10.87 14.67
N TYR A 201 23.18 10.30 15.57
CA TYR A 201 23.72 9.56 16.73
C TYR A 201 24.59 8.38 16.31
N ARG A 202 24.15 7.61 15.32
CA ARG A 202 24.93 6.49 14.80
C ARG A 202 26.19 6.91 14.04
N MET A 203 26.19 8.08 13.42
CA MET A 203 27.41 8.71 12.91
C MET A 203 28.30 9.22 14.04
N GLY A 204 27.67 9.81 15.03
CA GLY A 204 28.30 10.73 15.99
C GLY A 204 28.94 10.07 17.19
N ALA A 205 28.91 8.74 17.33
CA ALA A 205 29.73 8.08 18.36
C ALA A 205 31.25 8.47 18.24
N SER A 206 31.62 9.22 17.18
CA SER A 206 32.98 9.63 16.89
C SER A 206 33.19 11.16 16.79
N SER A 207 32.14 12.01 16.82
CA SER A 207 32.31 13.47 16.67
C SER A 207 31.28 14.28 17.48
N PRO A 208 31.75 15.20 18.37
CA PRO A 208 30.88 16.08 19.18
C PRO A 208 29.95 16.97 18.35
N ASP A 209 30.34 17.32 17.11
CA ASP A 209 29.60 18.23 16.27
C ASP A 209 28.23 17.66 15.84
N TYR A 210 28.16 16.36 15.52
CA TYR A 210 26.90 15.69 15.16
C TYR A 210 25.96 15.54 16.36
N ILE A 211 26.52 15.41 17.56
CA ILE A 211 25.73 15.35 18.80
C ILE A 211 25.05 16.71 19.06
N SER A 212 25.79 17.81 18.88
CA SER A 212 25.25 19.15 19.08
C SER A 212 24.18 19.50 18.05
N GLU A 213 24.32 19.07 16.80
CA GLU A 213 23.31 19.23 15.75
C GLU A 213 22.04 18.41 16.07
N GLY A 214 22.21 17.16 16.52
CA GLY A 214 21.09 16.32 16.97
C GLY A 214 20.32 16.94 18.13
N ILE A 215 21.02 17.52 19.11
CA ILE A 215 20.40 18.24 20.25
C ILE A 215 19.62 19.46 19.75
N ALA A 216 20.18 20.27 18.85
CA ALA A 216 19.50 21.45 18.29
C ALA A 216 18.20 21.05 17.54
N ILE A 217 18.19 19.92 16.83
CA ILE A 217 16.99 19.39 16.19
C ILE A 217 15.97 18.93 17.24
N CYS A 218 16.41 18.25 18.30
CA CYS A 218 15.54 17.85 19.39
C CYS A 218 14.91 19.07 20.08
N ASP A 219 15.67 20.13 20.35
CA ASP A 219 15.17 21.34 20.99
C ASP A 219 14.11 22.04 20.14
N THR A 220 14.27 22.04 18.82
CA THR A 220 13.23 22.57 17.92
C THR A 220 11.99 21.68 17.87
N CYS A 221 12.14 20.37 18.05
CA CYS A 221 11.05 19.41 18.09
C CYS A 221 10.26 19.44 19.41
N PHE A 222 10.87 19.88 20.52
CA PHE A 222 10.17 20.05 21.82
C PHE A 222 9.01 21.05 21.76
N ILE A 223 8.99 21.92 20.76
CA ILE A 223 7.91 22.90 20.56
C ILE A 223 6.68 22.24 19.91
N ILE A 224 6.80 21.02 19.39
CA ILE A 224 5.70 20.29 18.74
C ILE A 224 4.99 19.41 19.78
N PRO A 225 3.71 19.67 20.12
CA PRO A 225 2.98 18.86 21.10
C PRO A 225 2.89 17.40 20.65
N GLY A 226 3.43 16.48 21.43
CA GLY A 226 3.37 15.04 21.21
C GLY A 226 4.72 14.33 21.01
N ILE A 227 5.82 15.04 20.84
CA ILE A 227 7.17 14.47 20.66
C ILE A 227 7.89 14.23 22.00
N VAL A 228 7.42 14.85 23.09
CA VAL A 228 8.06 14.87 24.41
C VAL A 228 8.48 13.49 24.94
N ASN A 229 7.87 12.41 24.49
CA ASN A 229 8.19 11.05 24.95
C ASN A 229 9.25 10.30 24.12
N TYR A 230 9.67 10.81 22.96
CA TYR A 230 10.61 10.11 22.09
C TYR A 230 12.02 10.70 22.07
N CYS A 231 12.17 12.00 22.29
CA CYS A 231 13.49 12.64 22.41
C CYS A 231 14.12 12.54 23.78
N VAL A 232 13.39 12.06 24.81
CA VAL A 232 14.00 11.62 26.07
C VAL A 232 14.64 10.28 25.80
N VAL A 233 15.75 10.32 25.10
CA VAL A 233 16.56 9.18 24.75
C VAL A 233 17.02 8.51 26.00
N LYS A 234 16.65 7.27 26.16
CA LYS A 234 17.04 6.38 27.26
C LYS A 234 18.56 6.24 27.42
N ASP A 235 19.37 6.77 26.47
CA ASP A 235 20.81 6.52 26.37
C ASP A 235 21.66 7.78 26.17
N TRP A 236 21.08 8.99 26.04
CA TRP A 236 21.89 10.21 26.13
C TRP A 236 22.17 10.46 27.61
N GLY A 237 23.19 9.76 28.12
CA GLY A 237 23.67 10.00 29.47
C GLY A 237 23.91 11.50 29.67
N TYR A 238 23.27 12.08 30.66
CA TYR A 238 23.58 13.42 31.14
C TYR A 238 25.09 13.50 31.32
N ILE A 239 25.79 14.16 30.42
CA ILE A 239 27.11 14.68 30.66
C ILE A 239 26.87 16.03 31.31
N SER A 240 26.81 15.98 32.64
CA SER A 240 26.89 17.17 33.52
C SER A 240 28.29 17.78 33.43
#